data_a0616976647d5f2297577c391d78c602
#
_entry.id   a0616976647d5f2297577c391d78c602
#
_cell.length_a   1.000
_cell.length_b   1.000
_cell.length_c   1.000
_cell.angle_alpha   90.00
_cell.angle_beta   90.00
_cell.angle_gamma   90.00
#
_symmetry.space_group_name_H-M   'P 1'
#
loop_
_entity.id
_entity.type
_entity.pdbx_description
1 polymer ?
#
loop_
_entity_poly.entity_id
_entity_poly.type
_entity_poly.pdbx_seq_one_letter_code
_entity_poly.pdbx_strand_id
1 'polypeptide(L)'
;KQYLKDALEDLLNDDIKIRFLGDTSMFSADLQELMAETIETGKTRTGMVLNLAMNYGSRAEITRAAQNLAEQVKNGALQPSEITEQMLSDHMYTYGEPDPDLIIRPSGEYRLSNFLLWQSAYSELIFMDVLWPDFTTEDLEHCLDEYAKRNRRFGGV
;
A
#
# COMPACT_ATOMS: atom_id res chain seq x y z
N LYS A 1 -2.90 20.66 -6.50
CA LYS A 1 -4.31 20.25 -6.34
C LYS A 1 -4.95 19.94 -7.70
N GLN A 2 -5.02 20.89 -8.65
CA GLN A 2 -5.63 20.67 -9.97
C GLN A 2 -4.99 19.47 -10.69
N TYR A 3 -3.67 19.40 -10.74
CA TYR A 3 -2.94 18.27 -11.33
C TYR A 3 -3.33 16.91 -10.74
N LEU A 4 -3.51 16.82 -9.41
CA LEU A 4 -3.95 15.58 -8.78
C LEU A 4 -5.38 15.22 -9.18
N LYS A 5 -6.28 16.21 -9.25
CA LYS A 5 -7.66 15.99 -9.69
C LYS A 5 -7.71 15.43 -11.11
N ASP A 6 -7.01 16.08 -12.03
CA ASP A 6 -6.96 15.66 -13.43
C ASP A 6 -6.40 14.24 -13.58
N ALA A 7 -5.31 13.93 -12.86
CA ALA A 7 -4.72 12.59 -12.85
C ALA A 7 -5.65 11.51 -12.26
N LEU A 8 -6.43 11.83 -11.23
CA LEU A 8 -7.39 10.89 -10.63
C LEU A 8 -8.60 10.66 -11.57
N GLU A 9 -9.07 11.69 -12.25
CA GLU A 9 -10.14 11.57 -13.25
C GLU A 9 -9.72 10.67 -14.42
N ASP A 10 -8.50 10.82 -14.93
CA ASP A 10 -7.96 9.96 -15.99
C ASP A 10 -7.89 8.49 -15.55
N LEU A 11 -7.36 8.20 -14.37
CA LEU A 11 -7.27 6.85 -13.82
C LEU A 11 -8.65 6.19 -13.61
N LEU A 12 -9.65 6.97 -13.21
CA LEU A 12 -11.01 6.45 -13.03
C LEU A 12 -11.66 6.07 -14.36
N ASN A 13 -11.28 6.71 -15.48
CA ASN A 13 -11.79 6.36 -16.81
C ASN A 13 -11.27 4.97 -17.28
N ASP A 14 -10.15 4.50 -16.77
CA ASP A 14 -9.51 3.23 -17.13
C ASP A 14 -9.97 2.02 -16.30
N ASP A 15 -11.13 2.08 -15.64
CA ASP A 15 -11.66 1.04 -14.72
C ASP A 15 -10.70 0.72 -13.56
N ILE A 16 -9.99 1.72 -13.07
CA ILE A 16 -9.08 1.62 -11.93
C ILE A 16 -9.81 2.00 -10.64
N LYS A 17 -9.75 1.12 -9.64
CA LYS A 17 -10.20 1.40 -8.28
C LYS A 17 -9.08 2.03 -7.48
N ILE A 18 -9.26 3.27 -7.05
CA ILE A 18 -8.24 4.03 -6.30
C ILE A 18 -8.50 3.91 -4.80
N ARG A 19 -7.44 3.66 -4.04
CA ARG A 19 -7.42 3.70 -2.57
C ARG A 19 -6.28 4.60 -2.10
N PHE A 20 -6.42 5.19 -0.93
CA PHE A 20 -5.37 5.98 -0.29
C PHE A 20 -4.91 5.28 0.98
N LEU A 21 -3.60 5.02 1.09
CA LEU A 21 -2.98 4.44 2.27
C LEU A 21 -2.27 5.53 3.06
N GLY A 22 -2.51 5.60 4.36
CA GLY A 22 -1.88 6.55 5.26
C GLY A 22 -2.87 7.42 6.03
N ASP A 23 -2.35 8.35 6.82
CA ASP A 23 -3.16 9.29 7.59
C ASP A 23 -3.56 10.50 6.74
N THR A 24 -4.75 10.45 6.17
CA THR A 24 -5.29 11.52 5.33
C THR A 24 -5.86 12.70 6.11
N SER A 25 -5.98 12.60 7.45
CA SER A 25 -6.56 13.66 8.30
C SER A 25 -5.72 14.94 8.32
N MET A 26 -4.43 14.84 7.99
CA MET A 26 -3.51 15.98 7.96
C MET A 26 -3.62 16.83 6.68
N PHE A 27 -4.37 16.37 5.68
CA PHE A 27 -4.57 17.15 4.46
C PHE A 27 -5.66 18.20 4.63
N SER A 28 -5.67 19.20 3.74
CA SER A 28 -6.73 20.21 3.71
C SER A 28 -8.11 19.58 3.45
N ALA A 29 -9.16 20.17 3.99
CA ALA A 29 -10.52 19.63 3.90
C ALA A 29 -10.94 19.36 2.45
N ASP A 30 -10.60 20.26 1.55
CA ASP A 30 -10.90 20.14 0.12
C ASP A 30 -10.11 19.01 -0.58
N LEU A 31 -8.93 18.62 -0.06
CA LEU A 31 -8.21 17.44 -0.56
C LEU A 31 -8.81 16.16 0.01
N GLN A 32 -9.20 16.16 1.28
CA GLN A 32 -9.91 15.03 1.88
C GLN A 32 -11.24 14.75 1.17
N GLU A 33 -11.98 15.79 0.80
CA GLU A 33 -13.22 15.67 0.02
C GLU A 33 -12.94 15.04 -1.36
N LEU A 34 -11.95 15.54 -2.09
CA LEU A 34 -11.53 14.96 -3.38
C LEU A 34 -11.16 13.47 -3.24
N MET A 35 -10.41 13.10 -2.20
CA MET A 35 -10.05 11.70 -1.95
C MET A 35 -11.29 10.84 -1.66
N ALA A 36 -12.23 11.35 -0.87
CA ALA A 36 -13.48 10.65 -0.57
C ALA A 36 -14.36 10.46 -1.81
N GLU A 37 -14.51 11.49 -2.65
CA GLU A 37 -15.21 11.41 -3.93
C GLU A 37 -14.56 10.40 -4.88
N THR A 38 -13.23 10.38 -4.94
CA THR A 38 -12.47 9.43 -5.76
C THR A 38 -12.72 7.98 -5.33
N ILE A 39 -12.69 7.71 -4.02
CA ILE A 39 -12.99 6.39 -3.46
C ILE A 39 -14.43 5.98 -3.80
N GLU A 40 -15.38 6.89 -3.61
CA GLU A 40 -16.81 6.62 -3.87
C GLU A 40 -17.06 6.28 -5.34
N THR A 41 -16.51 7.08 -6.24
CA THR A 41 -16.60 6.85 -7.70
C THR A 41 -15.96 5.54 -8.11
N GLY A 42 -14.86 5.14 -7.45
CA GLY A 42 -14.15 3.89 -7.72
C GLY A 42 -14.81 2.63 -7.19
N LYS A 43 -15.86 2.71 -6.34
CA LYS A 43 -16.48 1.53 -5.69
C LYS A 43 -17.05 0.51 -6.69
N THR A 44 -17.53 0.95 -7.83
CA THR A 44 -18.13 0.09 -8.86
C THR A 44 -17.11 -0.46 -9.85
N ARG A 45 -15.84 -0.05 -9.72
CA ARG A 45 -14.76 -0.50 -10.60
C ARG A 45 -14.33 -1.91 -10.21
N THR A 46 -14.07 -2.74 -11.22
CA THR A 46 -13.70 -4.16 -11.06
C THR A 46 -12.31 -4.49 -11.60
N GLY A 47 -11.66 -3.53 -12.21
CA GLY A 47 -10.32 -3.65 -12.77
C GLY A 47 -9.21 -3.58 -11.72
N MET A 48 -8.10 -2.99 -12.07
CA MET A 48 -6.92 -2.88 -11.19
C MET A 48 -7.21 -2.03 -9.95
N VAL A 49 -6.68 -2.43 -8.79
CA VAL A 49 -6.67 -1.60 -7.58
C VAL A 49 -5.35 -0.83 -7.51
N LEU A 50 -5.41 0.48 -7.53
CA LEU A 50 -4.27 1.37 -7.35
C LEU A 50 -4.28 1.95 -5.93
N ASN A 51 -3.30 1.57 -5.12
CA ASN A 51 -3.11 2.09 -3.78
C ASN A 51 -2.10 3.24 -3.80
N LEU A 52 -2.53 4.46 -3.47
CA LEU A 52 -1.69 5.64 -3.37
C LEU A 52 -1.29 5.89 -1.91
N ALA A 53 -0.02 5.66 -1.57
CA ALA A 53 0.50 5.90 -0.24
C ALA A 53 0.76 7.40 -0.03
N MET A 54 -0.09 8.06 0.75
CA MET A 54 -0.05 9.51 1.01
C MET A 54 0.02 9.77 2.51
N ASN A 55 1.01 10.56 2.96
CA ASN A 55 1.31 10.73 4.39
C ASN A 55 1.39 9.38 5.12
N TYR A 56 2.09 8.43 4.48
CA TYR A 56 2.20 7.04 4.88
C TYR A 56 3.56 6.75 5.53
N GLY A 57 3.54 5.92 6.54
CA GLY A 57 4.74 5.32 7.12
C GLY A 57 4.38 4.05 7.88
N SER A 58 5.03 2.94 7.55
CA SER A 58 4.69 1.62 8.07
C SER A 58 4.80 1.52 9.60
N ARG A 59 5.77 2.20 10.23
CA ARG A 59 5.86 2.23 11.70
C ARG A 59 4.63 2.87 12.34
N ALA A 60 4.14 3.97 11.77
CA ALA A 60 2.92 4.64 12.25
C ALA A 60 1.68 3.77 12.02
N GLU A 61 1.60 3.10 10.86
CA GLU A 61 0.55 2.15 10.52
C GLU A 61 0.48 0.99 11.52
N ILE A 62 1.62 0.33 11.79
CA ILE A 62 1.72 -0.78 12.76
C ILE A 62 1.32 -0.29 14.16
N THR A 63 1.81 0.88 14.57
CA THR A 63 1.45 1.47 15.87
C THR A 63 -0.06 1.70 15.98
N ARG A 64 -0.68 2.27 14.95
CA ARG A 64 -2.14 2.48 14.88
C ARG A 64 -2.90 1.15 14.94
N ALA A 65 -2.47 0.14 14.22
CA ALA A 65 -3.07 -1.19 14.24
C ALA A 65 -3.01 -1.80 15.65
N ALA A 66 -1.84 -1.72 16.31
CA ALA A 66 -1.68 -2.18 17.69
C ALA A 66 -2.57 -1.41 18.68
N GLN A 67 -2.71 -0.09 18.52
CA GLN A 67 -3.60 0.73 19.34
C GLN A 67 -5.07 0.33 19.17
N ASN A 68 -5.52 0.04 17.95
CA ASN A 68 -6.88 -0.43 17.69
C ASN A 68 -7.16 -1.78 18.36
N LEU A 69 -6.22 -2.71 18.33
CA LEU A 69 -6.35 -3.99 19.03
C LEU A 69 -6.33 -3.81 20.55
N ALA A 70 -5.47 -2.95 21.07
CA ALA A 70 -5.42 -2.65 22.50
C ALA A 70 -6.74 -2.03 23.01
N GLU A 71 -7.39 -1.18 22.20
CA GLU A 71 -8.71 -0.62 22.57
C GLU A 71 -9.81 -1.69 22.56
N GLN A 72 -9.78 -2.69 21.65
CA GLN A 72 -10.68 -3.83 21.69
C GLN A 72 -10.48 -4.69 22.96
N VAL A 73 -9.22 -4.90 23.36
CA VAL A 73 -8.91 -5.61 24.63
C VAL A 73 -9.44 -4.84 25.82
N LYS A 74 -9.20 -3.54 25.90
CA LYS A 74 -9.68 -2.67 26.99
C LYS A 74 -11.19 -2.69 27.12
N ASN A 75 -11.92 -2.75 26.00
CA ASN A 75 -13.38 -2.79 25.95
C ASN A 75 -13.96 -4.22 26.17
N GLY A 76 -13.10 -5.21 26.42
CA GLY A 76 -13.51 -6.59 26.65
C GLY A 76 -13.98 -7.36 25.43
N ALA A 77 -13.78 -6.81 24.24
CA ALA A 77 -14.14 -7.45 22.96
C ALA A 77 -13.09 -8.49 22.50
N LEU A 78 -11.89 -8.46 23.08
CA LEU A 78 -10.77 -9.33 22.74
C LEU A 78 -9.93 -9.60 23.98
N GLN A 79 -9.33 -10.81 24.08
CA GLN A 79 -8.30 -11.06 25.09
C GLN A 79 -6.90 -10.85 24.46
N PRO A 80 -5.90 -10.42 25.24
CA PRO A 80 -4.53 -10.25 24.70
C PRO A 80 -3.96 -11.49 24.03
N SER A 81 -4.30 -12.67 24.55
CA SER A 81 -3.85 -13.97 24.02
C SER A 81 -4.53 -14.38 22.71
N GLU A 82 -5.58 -13.70 22.30
CA GLU A 82 -6.32 -13.95 21.06
C GLU A 82 -5.81 -13.11 19.88
N ILE A 83 -4.91 -12.15 20.16
CA ILE A 83 -4.31 -11.31 19.09
C ILE A 83 -3.44 -12.20 18.19
N THR A 84 -3.74 -12.20 16.89
CA THR A 84 -3.02 -12.93 15.85
C THR A 84 -2.37 -11.99 14.85
N GLU A 85 -1.43 -12.52 14.05
CA GLU A 85 -0.82 -11.79 12.92
C GLU A 85 -1.89 -11.35 11.90
N GLN A 86 -2.88 -12.21 11.64
CA GLN A 86 -4.00 -11.88 10.76
C GLN A 86 -4.80 -10.69 11.27
N MET A 87 -5.11 -10.66 12.58
CA MET A 87 -5.82 -9.52 13.17
C MET A 87 -5.02 -8.23 13.05
N LEU A 88 -3.69 -8.29 13.17
CA LEU A 88 -2.83 -7.13 12.96
C LEU A 88 -2.90 -6.68 11.49
N SER A 89 -2.81 -7.61 10.54
CA SER A 89 -2.96 -7.36 9.10
C SER A 89 -4.31 -6.72 8.76
N ASP A 90 -5.39 -7.19 9.39
CA ASP A 90 -6.76 -6.65 9.20
C ASP A 90 -6.91 -5.20 9.66
N HIS A 91 -5.98 -4.69 10.47
CA HIS A 91 -5.94 -3.30 10.92
C HIS A 91 -4.95 -2.43 10.14
N MET A 92 -4.24 -2.99 9.13
CA MET A 92 -3.39 -2.20 8.24
C MET A 92 -4.23 -1.42 7.22
N TYR A 93 -3.64 -0.39 6.60
CA TYR A 93 -4.29 0.37 5.53
C TYR A 93 -4.57 -0.49 4.29
N THR A 94 -3.78 -1.55 4.11
CA THR A 94 -3.90 -2.50 3.00
C THR A 94 -4.94 -3.59 3.24
N TYR A 95 -5.73 -3.52 4.32
CA TYR A 95 -6.76 -4.52 4.62
C TYR A 95 -7.62 -4.86 3.39
N GLY A 96 -7.77 -6.16 3.14
CA GLY A 96 -8.53 -6.70 2.02
C GLY A 96 -7.74 -6.82 0.70
N GLU A 97 -6.48 -6.40 0.69
CA GLU A 97 -5.56 -6.61 -0.43
C GLU A 97 -4.51 -7.68 -0.06
N PRO A 98 -4.00 -8.44 -1.02
CA PRO A 98 -2.88 -9.35 -0.78
C PRO A 98 -1.60 -8.56 -0.45
N ASP A 99 -0.68 -9.21 0.27
CA ASP A 99 0.66 -8.69 0.44
C ASP A 99 1.37 -8.58 -0.92
N PRO A 100 2.25 -7.59 -1.11
CA PRO A 100 2.92 -7.40 -2.40
C PRO A 100 3.88 -8.56 -2.69
N ASP A 101 3.80 -9.11 -3.88
CA ASP A 101 4.73 -10.11 -4.38
C ASP A 101 6.09 -9.51 -4.71
N LEU A 102 6.10 -8.28 -5.20
CA LEU A 102 7.28 -7.57 -5.68
C LEU A 102 7.27 -6.11 -5.21
N ILE A 103 8.41 -5.63 -4.72
CA ILE A 103 8.68 -4.22 -4.48
C ILE A 103 9.79 -3.78 -5.42
N ILE A 104 9.50 -2.79 -6.25
CA ILE A 104 10.48 -2.15 -7.13
C ILE A 104 10.88 -0.82 -6.51
N ARG A 105 12.17 -0.62 -6.32
CA ARG A 105 12.74 0.64 -5.80
C ARG A 105 13.68 1.27 -6.81
N PRO A 106 13.22 2.24 -7.62
CA PRO A 106 14.09 3.09 -8.43
C PRO A 106 14.95 4.01 -7.56
N SER A 107 15.90 4.71 -8.15
CA SER A 107 16.77 5.75 -7.57
C SER A 107 18.11 5.31 -6.99
N GLY A 108 18.57 4.07 -7.22
CA GLY A 108 19.84 3.59 -6.68
C GLY A 108 19.90 3.44 -5.15
N GLU A 109 18.76 3.45 -4.50
CA GLU A 109 18.63 3.43 -3.06
C GLU A 109 18.24 2.03 -2.56
N TYR A 110 19.10 1.40 -1.77
CA TYR A 110 18.94 0.01 -1.27
C TYR A 110 18.30 -0.01 0.12
N ARG A 111 17.09 0.56 0.25
CA ARG A 111 16.33 0.61 1.52
C ARG A 111 14.84 0.75 1.25
N LEU A 112 13.99 0.28 2.19
CA LEU A 112 12.54 0.40 2.10
C LEU A 112 11.99 1.76 2.59
N SER A 113 12.78 2.51 3.33
CA SER A 113 12.41 3.84 3.84
C SER A 113 11.06 3.88 4.54
N ASN A 114 10.79 2.90 5.40
CA ASN A 114 9.55 2.80 6.17
C ASN A 114 8.29 2.55 5.29
N PHE A 115 8.48 1.93 4.12
CA PHE A 115 7.40 1.58 3.19
C PHE A 115 7.02 0.11 3.33
N LEU A 116 5.76 -0.20 3.62
CA LEU A 116 5.14 -1.53 3.68
C LEU A 116 5.96 -2.58 4.48
N LEU A 117 6.55 -2.22 5.64
CA LEU A 117 7.45 -3.11 6.40
C LEU A 117 6.77 -4.41 6.86
N TRP A 118 5.49 -4.36 7.21
CA TRP A 118 4.73 -5.53 7.60
C TRP A 118 4.41 -6.39 6.38
N GLN A 119 3.84 -5.80 5.36
CA GLN A 119 3.33 -6.46 4.17
C GLN A 119 4.45 -7.01 3.27
N SER A 120 5.66 -6.44 3.36
CA SER A 120 6.81 -6.85 2.53
C SER A 120 7.60 -8.03 3.07
N ALA A 121 7.13 -8.68 4.13
CA ALA A 121 7.86 -9.74 4.82
C ALA A 121 8.34 -10.87 3.88
N TYR A 122 7.59 -11.15 2.83
CA TYR A 122 7.90 -12.18 1.82
C TYR A 122 7.98 -11.64 0.39
N SER A 123 8.02 -10.31 0.23
CA SER A 123 8.15 -9.69 -1.09
C SER A 123 9.54 -9.89 -1.67
N GLU A 124 9.61 -10.10 -2.97
CA GLU A 124 10.86 -9.95 -3.70
C GLU A 124 11.19 -8.46 -3.85
N LEU A 125 12.48 -8.11 -3.78
CA LEU A 125 12.94 -6.73 -3.87
C LEU A 125 13.81 -6.57 -5.12
N ILE A 126 13.50 -5.56 -5.93
CA ILE A 126 14.31 -5.14 -7.08
C ILE A 126 14.68 -3.67 -6.90
N PHE A 127 15.97 -3.40 -6.87
CA PHE A 127 16.52 -2.06 -6.78
C PHE A 127 17.11 -1.67 -8.13
N MET A 128 16.84 -0.44 -8.59
CA MET A 128 17.27 0.07 -9.89
C MET A 128 17.91 1.44 -9.75
N ASP A 129 18.92 1.72 -10.55
CA ASP A 129 19.60 3.02 -10.54
C ASP A 129 18.82 4.12 -11.29
N VAL A 130 17.79 3.74 -12.10
CA VAL A 130 16.94 4.70 -12.82
C VAL A 130 16.18 5.60 -11.85
N LEU A 131 16.09 6.89 -12.13
CA LEU A 131 15.27 7.81 -11.35
C LEU A 131 13.80 7.66 -11.70
N TRP A 132 12.90 7.88 -10.74
CA TRP A 132 11.46 7.69 -10.94
C TRP A 132 10.89 8.44 -12.16
N PRO A 133 11.30 9.70 -12.47
CA PRO A 133 10.79 10.40 -13.66
C PRO A 133 11.24 9.77 -15.00
N ASP A 134 12.33 8.98 -14.96
CA ASP A 134 12.90 8.33 -16.14
C ASP A 134 12.52 6.84 -16.23
N PHE A 135 11.75 6.34 -15.27
CA PHE A 135 11.29 4.94 -15.22
C PHE A 135 10.27 4.68 -16.34
N THR A 136 10.56 3.71 -17.18
CA THR A 136 9.80 3.39 -18.41
C THR A 136 9.01 2.08 -18.28
N THR A 137 8.19 1.77 -19.29
CA THR A 137 7.51 0.49 -19.41
C THR A 137 8.51 -0.65 -19.56
N GLU A 138 9.60 -0.44 -20.31
CA GLU A 138 10.66 -1.41 -20.50
C GLU A 138 11.38 -1.75 -19.18
N ASP A 139 11.55 -0.76 -18.30
CA ASP A 139 12.10 -0.98 -16.96
C ASP A 139 11.16 -1.84 -16.11
N LEU A 140 9.85 -1.61 -16.20
CA LEU A 140 8.85 -2.43 -15.52
C LEU A 140 8.86 -3.87 -16.05
N GLU A 141 8.86 -4.06 -17.38
CA GLU A 141 8.95 -5.38 -18.01
C GLU A 141 10.19 -6.14 -17.57
N HIS A 142 11.35 -5.45 -17.53
CA HIS A 142 12.59 -6.02 -17.01
C HIS A 142 12.46 -6.49 -15.56
N CYS A 143 11.84 -5.70 -14.69
CA CYS A 143 11.58 -6.11 -13.31
C CYS A 143 10.67 -7.34 -13.22
N LEU A 144 9.64 -7.42 -14.05
CA LEU A 144 8.73 -8.57 -14.09
C LEU A 144 9.43 -9.82 -14.60
N ASP A 145 10.30 -9.70 -15.61
CA ASP A 145 11.13 -10.79 -16.12
C ASP A 145 12.11 -11.31 -15.06
N GLU A 146 12.75 -10.41 -14.31
CA GLU A 146 13.62 -10.78 -13.20
C GLU A 146 12.85 -11.46 -12.06
N TYR A 147 11.67 -10.94 -11.72
CA TYR A 147 10.80 -11.56 -10.74
C TYR A 147 10.38 -12.97 -11.17
N ALA A 148 10.00 -13.17 -12.43
CA ALA A 148 9.56 -14.47 -12.96
C ALA A 148 10.65 -15.57 -12.89
N LYS A 149 11.94 -15.18 -12.87
CA LYS A 149 13.07 -16.09 -12.73
C LYS A 149 13.33 -16.54 -11.28
N ARG A 150 12.76 -15.83 -10.29
CA ARG A 150 13.01 -16.09 -8.88
C ARG A 150 12.15 -17.24 -8.34
N ASN A 151 12.75 -18.08 -7.52
CA ASN A 151 12.04 -19.14 -6.80
C ASN A 151 11.71 -18.64 -5.38
N ARG A 152 10.47 -18.29 -5.12
CA ARG A 152 10.01 -17.85 -3.79
C ARG A 152 10.02 -19.02 -2.79
N ARG A 153 10.66 -18.81 -1.64
CA ARG A 153 10.67 -19.75 -0.53
C ARG A 153 9.96 -19.08 0.65
N PHE A 154 8.84 -19.63 1.07
CA PHE A 154 8.02 -19.08 2.16
C PHE A 154 8.43 -19.61 3.54
N GLY A 155 9.71 -20.01 3.72
CA GLY A 155 10.23 -20.37 5.04
C GLY A 155 9.62 -21.63 5.67
N GLY A 156 8.95 -22.48 4.93
CA GLY A 156 8.48 -23.79 5.39
C GLY A 156 9.61 -24.81 5.37
N VAL A 157 10.03 -25.34 6.52
CA VAL A 157 10.88 -26.52 6.64
C VAL A 157 10.00 -27.75 6.53
#